data_c906035e89e42c8cff04408b0fb72e94
#
_entry.id   c906035e89e42c8cff04408b0fb72e94
#
_cell.length_a   1.000
_cell.length_b   1.000
_cell.length_c   1.000
_cell.angle_alpha   90.00
_cell.angle_beta   90.00
_cell.angle_gamma   90.00
#
_symmetry.space_group_name_H-M   'P 1'
#
loop_
_entity.id
_entity.type
_entity.pdbx_description
1 polymer ?
#
loop_
_entity_poly.entity_id
_entity_poly.type
_entity_poly.pdbx_seq_one_letter_code
_entity_poly.pdbx_strand_id
1 'polypeptide(L)'
;MNTQAPYTIPWKKGVKRAIEGRSSVFILSDSNLPGEYLSEVEKTCSGDVPVYTHSIEGGEKVKTLSEAQNLYLKLNEIGAERKTLIICLGGGTITDLGGYVASTYKRGMKLRG
;
A
#
# COMPACT_ATOMS: atom_id res chain seq x y z
N MET A 1 10.72 -0.72 -0.88
CA MET A 1 10.66 0.38 -1.83
C MET A 1 11.94 1.18 -1.79
N ASN A 2 12.38 1.58 -2.93
CA ASN A 2 13.55 2.42 -3.00
C ASN A 2 13.19 3.83 -2.59
N THR A 3 13.88 4.33 -1.58
CA THR A 3 13.56 5.63 -1.03
C THR A 3 14.30 6.78 -1.71
N GLN A 4 15.06 6.50 -2.73
CA GLN A 4 15.74 7.56 -3.43
C GLN A 4 14.76 8.27 -4.33
N ALA A 5 14.03 9.12 -3.74
CA ALA A 5 13.29 10.08 -4.51
C ALA A 5 14.31 10.94 -5.19
N PRO A 6 14.02 11.53 -6.25
CA PRO A 6 12.73 11.54 -6.91
C PRO A 6 12.77 10.69 -8.16
N TYR A 7 12.37 9.53 -8.04
CA TYR A 7 12.17 8.74 -9.23
C TYR A 7 10.86 9.16 -9.81
N THR A 8 10.83 10.31 -10.32
CA THR A 8 9.58 10.93 -10.63
C THR A 8 8.85 10.22 -11.74
N ILE A 9 9.47 10.11 -12.92
CA ILE A 9 8.75 9.60 -14.07
C ILE A 9 8.71 8.09 -14.12
N PRO A 10 9.83 7.38 -13.92
CA PRO A 10 9.79 5.93 -14.00
C PRO A 10 8.86 5.27 -13.00
N TRP A 11 8.87 5.74 -11.74
CA TRP A 11 8.01 5.10 -10.74
C TRP A 11 6.53 5.42 -11.00
N LYS A 12 6.25 6.61 -11.50
CA LYS A 12 4.86 6.97 -11.82
C LYS A 12 4.31 6.10 -12.93
N LYS A 13 5.11 5.82 -13.96
CA LYS A 13 4.69 4.91 -15.01
C LYS A 13 4.47 3.51 -14.47
N GLY A 14 5.34 3.06 -13.57
CA GLY A 14 5.18 1.75 -12.94
C GLY A 14 3.91 1.64 -12.14
N VAL A 15 3.58 2.68 -11.37
CA VAL A 15 2.35 2.71 -10.60
C VAL A 15 1.14 2.72 -11.53
N LYS A 16 1.15 3.57 -12.54
CA LYS A 16 0.05 3.62 -13.51
C LYS A 16 -0.19 2.28 -14.15
N ARG A 17 0.87 1.57 -14.49
CA ARG A 17 0.74 0.25 -15.08
C ARG A 17 0.21 -0.76 -14.07
N ALA A 18 0.66 -0.67 -12.83
CA ALA A 18 0.26 -1.60 -11.79
C ALA A 18 -1.23 -1.51 -11.46
N ILE A 19 -1.82 -0.32 -11.59
CA ILE A 19 -3.23 -0.14 -11.26
C ILE A 19 -4.18 -0.50 -12.40
N GLU A 20 -3.65 -0.79 -13.56
CA GLU A 20 -4.50 -1.20 -14.69
C GLU A 20 -5.25 -2.48 -14.35
N GLY A 21 -6.55 -2.46 -14.54
CA GLY A 21 -7.38 -3.63 -14.26
C GLY A 21 -7.65 -3.89 -12.80
N ARG A 22 -7.19 -3.01 -11.91
CA ARG A 22 -7.47 -3.16 -10.48
C ARG A 22 -8.80 -2.52 -10.13
N SER A 23 -9.46 -3.07 -9.11
CA SER A 23 -10.74 -2.52 -8.66
C SER A 23 -10.54 -1.35 -7.69
N SER A 24 -9.44 -1.34 -6.97
CA SER A 24 -9.12 -0.28 -6.02
C SER A 24 -7.65 -0.37 -5.64
N VAL A 25 -7.16 0.65 -4.96
CA VAL A 25 -5.79 0.70 -4.47
C VAL A 25 -5.82 1.01 -2.98
N PHE A 26 -5.05 0.27 -2.21
CA PHE A 26 -4.89 0.50 -0.79
C PHE A 26 -3.41 0.80 -0.54
N ILE A 27 -3.12 2.00 -0.06
CA ILE A 27 -1.74 2.43 0.19
C ILE A 27 -1.45 2.33 1.68
N LEU A 28 -0.53 1.44 2.03
CA LEU A 28 -0.07 1.28 3.40
C LEU A 28 1.23 2.05 3.52
N SER A 29 1.27 3.08 4.35
CA SER A 29 2.44 3.94 4.44
C SER A 29 2.97 4.03 5.87
N ASP A 30 4.28 4.29 5.96
CA ASP A 30 4.93 4.56 7.23
C ASP A 30 4.70 6.03 7.56
N SER A 31 4.10 6.30 8.70
CA SER A 31 3.81 7.67 9.12
C SER A 31 5.08 8.50 9.36
N ASN A 32 6.23 7.85 9.46
CA ASN A 32 7.50 8.56 9.61
C ASN A 32 8.06 9.09 8.30
N LEU A 33 7.49 8.68 7.17
CA LEU A 33 7.92 9.22 5.88
C LEU A 33 7.33 10.62 5.69
N PRO A 34 8.06 11.48 4.94
CA PRO A 34 7.47 12.76 4.57
C PRO A 34 6.14 12.57 3.86
N GLY A 35 5.15 13.37 4.23
CA GLY A 35 3.80 13.23 3.68
C GLY A 35 3.72 13.40 2.18
N GLU A 36 4.68 14.10 1.58
CA GLU A 36 4.69 14.33 0.15
C GLU A 36 4.84 13.04 -0.66
N TYR A 37 5.48 12.02 -0.11
CA TYR A 37 5.57 10.74 -0.80
C TYR A 37 4.20 10.09 -0.97
N LEU A 38 3.44 10.07 0.11
CA LEU A 38 2.08 9.52 0.07
C LEU A 38 1.21 10.35 -0.87
N SER A 39 1.31 11.66 -0.79
CA SER A 39 0.52 12.54 -1.64
C SER A 39 0.80 12.31 -3.12
N GLU A 40 2.06 12.13 -3.48
CA GLU A 40 2.42 11.89 -4.88
C GLU A 40 1.86 10.56 -5.39
N VAL A 41 1.94 9.52 -4.57
CA VAL A 41 1.41 8.23 -4.98
C VAL A 41 -0.12 8.29 -5.09
N GLU A 42 -0.77 8.95 -4.14
CA GLU A 42 -2.21 9.13 -4.20
C GLU A 42 -2.63 9.85 -5.48
N LYS A 43 -1.95 10.94 -5.82
CA LYS A 43 -2.26 11.69 -7.02
C LYS A 43 -2.07 10.84 -8.27
N THR A 44 -1.05 10.01 -8.28
CA THR A 44 -0.75 9.18 -9.43
C THR A 44 -1.85 8.14 -9.66
N CYS A 45 -2.45 7.64 -8.58
CA CYS A 45 -3.51 6.64 -8.67
C CYS A 45 -4.90 7.23 -8.83
N SER A 46 -5.12 8.41 -8.28
CA SER A 46 -6.46 9.02 -8.27
C SER A 46 -6.98 9.28 -9.68
N GLY A 47 -8.26 9.10 -9.82
CA GLY A 47 -8.92 9.31 -11.10
C GLY A 47 -9.07 8.05 -11.91
N ASP A 48 -8.21 7.08 -11.69
CA ASP A 48 -8.28 5.81 -12.41
C ASP A 48 -9.03 4.75 -11.61
N VAL A 49 -8.79 4.71 -10.29
CA VAL A 49 -9.42 3.73 -9.40
C VAL A 49 -9.64 4.39 -8.05
N PRO A 50 -10.55 3.85 -7.23
CA PRO A 50 -10.68 4.32 -5.84
C PRO A 50 -9.38 4.08 -5.09
N VAL A 51 -8.97 5.07 -4.30
CA VAL A 51 -7.72 5.02 -3.54
C VAL A 51 -8.02 5.16 -2.06
N TYR A 52 -7.48 4.27 -1.28
CA TYR A 52 -7.60 4.29 0.18
C TYR A 52 -6.20 4.28 0.78
N THR A 53 -6.04 4.94 1.91
CA THR A 53 -4.74 5.02 2.56
C THR A 53 -4.83 4.64 4.02
N HIS A 54 -3.74 4.11 4.54
CA HIS A 54 -3.64 3.81 5.96
C HIS A 54 -2.19 3.97 6.36
N SER A 55 -1.95 4.80 7.36
CA SER A 55 -0.59 5.06 7.83
C SER A 55 -0.37 4.39 9.18
N ILE A 56 0.78 3.76 9.33
CA ILE A 56 1.19 3.20 10.60
C ILE A 56 2.61 3.62 10.87
N GLU A 57 2.98 3.66 12.13
CA GLU A 57 4.34 3.98 12.51
C GLU A 57 5.22 2.77 12.22
N GLY A 58 6.20 2.93 11.34
CA GLY A 58 7.09 1.84 10.97
C GLY A 58 8.02 1.46 12.12
N GLY A 59 8.68 0.34 11.95
CA GLY A 59 9.59 -0.17 12.94
C GLY A 59 9.25 -1.60 13.30
N GLU A 60 9.97 -2.18 14.23
CA GLU A 60 9.78 -3.57 14.59
C GLU A 60 8.40 -3.90 15.12
N LYS A 61 7.75 -2.92 15.73
CA LYS A 61 6.45 -3.11 16.35
C LYS A 61 5.34 -3.40 15.35
N VAL A 62 5.53 -3.08 14.08
CA VAL A 62 4.46 -3.28 13.11
C VAL A 62 4.22 -4.73 12.77
N LYS A 63 5.13 -5.62 13.16
CA LYS A 63 4.95 -7.05 12.88
C LYS A 63 4.16 -7.73 13.98
N THR A 64 3.13 -7.10 14.46
CA THR A 64 2.31 -7.71 15.49
C THR A 64 1.05 -8.27 14.87
N LEU A 65 0.50 -9.29 15.52
CA LEU A 65 -0.77 -9.85 15.11
C LEU A 65 -1.86 -8.78 15.16
N SER A 66 -1.75 -7.88 16.14
CA SER A 66 -2.69 -6.79 16.31
C SER A 66 -2.73 -5.88 15.08
N GLU A 67 -1.54 -5.53 14.55
CA GLU A 67 -1.49 -4.69 13.37
C GLU A 67 -2.05 -5.40 12.14
N ALA A 68 -1.78 -6.69 12.00
CA ALA A 68 -2.34 -7.46 10.91
C ALA A 68 -3.87 -7.49 10.99
N GLN A 69 -4.41 -7.66 12.19
CA GLN A 69 -5.85 -7.65 12.39
C GLN A 69 -6.47 -6.30 12.04
N ASN A 70 -5.80 -5.22 12.43
CA ASN A 70 -6.28 -3.89 12.08
C ASN A 70 -6.34 -3.71 10.57
N LEU A 71 -5.35 -4.20 9.87
CA LEU A 71 -5.33 -4.12 8.41
C LEU A 71 -6.43 -4.97 7.78
N TYR A 72 -6.69 -6.15 8.30
CA TYR A 72 -7.81 -6.97 7.82
C TYR A 72 -9.13 -6.23 7.98
N LEU A 73 -9.33 -5.61 9.14
CA LEU A 73 -10.55 -4.85 9.37
C LEU A 73 -10.67 -3.69 8.40
N LYS A 74 -9.57 -2.99 8.18
CA LYS A 74 -9.57 -1.85 7.27
C LYS A 74 -9.87 -2.30 5.83
N LEU A 75 -9.25 -3.38 5.39
CA LEU A 75 -9.49 -3.90 4.06
C LEU A 75 -10.94 -4.35 3.89
N ASN A 76 -11.50 -4.97 4.92
CA ASN A 76 -12.89 -5.37 4.88
C ASN A 76 -13.82 -4.17 4.81
N GLU A 77 -13.49 -3.13 5.56
CA GLU A 77 -14.29 -1.90 5.61
C GLU A 77 -14.37 -1.23 4.24
N ILE A 78 -13.27 -1.21 3.50
CA ILE A 78 -13.26 -0.58 2.19
C ILE A 78 -13.74 -1.51 1.07
N GLY A 79 -14.11 -2.74 1.40
CA GLY A 79 -14.58 -3.68 0.40
C GLY A 79 -13.48 -4.25 -0.46
N ALA A 80 -12.29 -4.39 0.08
CA ALA A 80 -11.15 -4.90 -0.68
C ALA A 80 -11.41 -6.31 -1.19
N GLU A 81 -10.88 -6.60 -2.36
CA GLU A 81 -11.02 -7.89 -3.00
C GLU A 81 -9.72 -8.29 -3.68
N ARG A 82 -9.72 -9.42 -4.38
CA ARG A 82 -8.49 -9.92 -4.99
C ARG A 82 -7.88 -8.96 -6.00
N LYS A 83 -8.71 -8.12 -6.63
CA LYS A 83 -8.21 -7.13 -7.59
C LYS A 83 -7.74 -5.84 -6.93
N THR A 84 -7.87 -5.72 -5.64
CA THR A 84 -7.35 -4.57 -4.92
C THR A 84 -5.82 -4.68 -4.88
N LEU A 85 -5.15 -3.60 -5.22
CA LEU A 85 -3.70 -3.55 -5.18
C LEU A 85 -3.26 -2.91 -3.87
N ILE A 86 -2.32 -3.56 -3.18
CA ILE A 86 -1.72 -2.98 -1.99
C ILE A 86 -0.37 -2.38 -2.37
N ILE A 87 -0.20 -1.09 -2.11
CA ILE A 87 1.07 -0.40 -2.31
C ILE A 87 1.65 -0.08 -0.95
N CYS A 88 2.90 -0.48 -0.73
CA CYS A 88 3.59 -0.23 0.54
C CYS A 88 4.62 0.88 0.36
N LEU A 89 4.54 1.89 1.21
CA LEU A 89 5.50 2.98 1.24
C LEU A 89 6.22 2.97 2.58
N GLY A 90 7.46 2.53 2.58
CA GLY A 90 8.23 2.45 3.80
C GLY A 90 9.32 1.41 3.71
N GLY A 91 9.91 1.11 4.85
CA GLY A 91 10.99 0.16 4.93
C GLY A 91 10.50 -1.29 4.97
N GLY A 92 11.42 -2.19 5.33
CA GLY A 92 11.17 -3.62 5.32
C GLY A 92 10.01 -4.06 6.18
N THR A 93 9.82 -3.43 7.35
CA THR A 93 8.73 -3.84 8.23
C THR A 93 7.37 -3.55 7.63
N ILE A 94 7.23 -2.42 6.93
CA ILE A 94 5.98 -2.07 6.25
C ILE A 94 5.74 -3.04 5.10
N THR A 95 6.76 -3.32 4.31
CA THR A 95 6.66 -4.22 3.18
C THR A 95 6.33 -5.65 3.63
N ASP A 96 6.96 -6.10 4.72
CA ASP A 96 6.72 -7.44 5.26
C ASP A 96 5.28 -7.57 5.75
N LEU A 97 4.80 -6.57 6.47
CA LEU A 97 3.43 -6.59 6.96
C LEU A 97 2.43 -6.58 5.80
N GLY A 98 2.65 -5.71 4.83
CA GLY A 98 1.80 -5.64 3.65
C GLY A 98 1.79 -6.95 2.88
N GLY A 99 2.96 -7.58 2.75
CA GLY A 99 3.07 -8.85 2.07
C GLY A 99 2.32 -9.96 2.79
N TYR A 100 2.45 -9.99 4.12
CA TYR A 100 1.74 -10.98 4.92
C TYR A 100 0.22 -10.80 4.75
N VAL A 101 -0.25 -9.58 4.88
CA VAL A 101 -1.67 -9.29 4.77
C VAL A 101 -2.18 -9.61 3.35
N ALA A 102 -1.42 -9.22 2.34
CA ALA A 102 -1.82 -9.46 0.96
C ALA A 102 -1.92 -10.96 0.66
N SER A 103 -1.04 -11.76 1.23
CA SER A 103 -1.03 -13.19 0.96
C SER A 103 -2.11 -13.94 1.73
N THR A 104 -2.60 -13.39 2.84
CA THR A 104 -3.56 -14.09 3.70
C THR A 104 -4.99 -13.57 3.56
N TYR A 105 -5.18 -12.32 3.17
CA TYR A 105 -6.50 -11.74 3.07
C TYR A 105 -7.22 -12.27 1.82
N LYS A 106 -8.36 -12.89 2.03
CA LYS A 106 -9.19 -13.43 0.94
C LYS A 106 -8.36 -14.20 -0.10
N ARG A 107 -7.43 -15.02 0.39
CA ARG A 107 -6.61 -15.91 -0.44
C ARG A 107 -5.64 -15.19 -1.34
N GLY A 108 -5.18 -14.06 -0.89
CA GLY A 108 -4.11 -13.38 -1.59
C GLY A 108 -4.56 -12.24 -2.46
N MET A 109 -3.82 -11.18 -2.38
CA MET A 109 -4.00 -9.96 -3.16
C MET A 109 -2.67 -9.63 -3.79
N LYS A 110 -2.70 -8.77 -4.79
CA LYS A 110 -1.45 -8.30 -5.38
C LYS A 110 -0.80 -7.26 -4.47
N LEU A 111 0.51 -7.36 -4.37
CA LEU A 111 1.31 -6.45 -3.56
C LEU A 111 2.28 -5.69 -4.44
N ARG A 112 2.43 -4.41 -4.18
CA ARG A 112 3.44 -3.59 -4.83
C ARG A 112 4.17 -2.79 -3.75
N GLY A 113 5.48 -2.97 -3.69
CA GLY A 113 6.32 -2.29 -2.69
C GLY A 113 6.88 -0.97 -3.14
#